data_c789a2bc9e1588544cf58067550f631e
#
_entry.id   c789a2bc9e1588544cf58067550f631e
#
_cell.length_a   1.000
_cell.length_b   1.000
_cell.length_c   1.000
_cell.angle_alpha   90.00
_cell.angle_beta   90.00
_cell.angle_gamma   90.00
#
_symmetry.space_group_name_H-M   'P 1'
#
loop_
_entity.id
_entity.type
_entity.pdbx_description
1 polymer ?
#
loop_
_entity_poly.entity_id
_entity_poly.type
_entity_poly.pdbx_seq_one_letter_code
_entity_poly.pdbx_strand_id
1 'polypeptide(L)'
;VYQLKVEPIMTFYLPNAFTPDANGTNEIFKCYGLNIEDFRMEIYTRWGELVFVSNDIDVGWNGKKFNESDREVSQMDVYAVVVYVRDNKEMPMRRIDHRVTLVR
;
A
#
# COMPACT_ATOMS: atom_id res chain seq x y z
N VAL A 1 9.87 28.42 31.32
CA VAL A 1 10.52 27.15 30.93
C VAL A 1 10.03 26.71 29.59
N TYR A 2 10.93 26.47 28.72
CA TYR A 2 10.67 26.01 27.39
C TYR A 2 10.45 24.49 27.40
N GLN A 3 9.32 24.04 26.95
CA GLN A 3 8.98 22.62 26.95
C GLN A 3 8.86 22.12 25.52
N LEU A 4 9.72 21.15 25.16
CA LEU A 4 9.65 20.49 23.87
C LEU A 4 8.56 19.43 23.92
N LYS A 5 7.56 19.61 23.10
CA LYS A 5 6.55 18.60 22.92
C LYS A 5 7.00 17.67 21.79
N VAL A 6 7.31 16.43 22.14
CA VAL A 6 7.69 15.41 21.15
C VAL A 6 6.42 14.66 20.75
N GLU A 7 6.03 14.83 19.51
CA GLU A 7 4.91 14.08 18.97
C GLU A 7 5.44 12.93 18.11
N PRO A 8 4.73 11.77 18.11
CA PRO A 8 5.13 10.68 17.23
C PRO A 8 5.09 11.12 15.78
N ILE A 9 6.15 10.81 15.06
CA ILE A 9 6.22 11.10 13.63
C ILE A 9 5.63 9.93 12.87
N MET A 10 4.73 10.21 11.93
CA MET A 10 4.22 9.19 11.04
C MET A 10 5.34 8.70 10.14
N THR A 11 5.65 7.42 10.22
CA THR A 11 6.60 6.80 9.31
C THR A 11 5.86 5.94 8.30
N PHE A 12 6.42 5.83 7.10
CA PHE A 12 5.72 5.22 6.00
C PHE A 12 6.70 4.66 4.98
N TYR A 13 6.50 3.40 4.58
CA TYR A 13 7.35 2.74 3.61
C TYR A 13 6.52 1.87 2.68
N LEU A 14 6.78 2.00 1.38
CA LEU A 14 6.18 1.18 0.34
C LEU A 14 7.30 0.46 -0.42
N PRO A 15 7.26 -0.87 -0.51
CA PRO A 15 8.20 -1.61 -1.36
C PRO A 15 8.05 -1.23 -2.83
N ASN A 16 9.12 -1.37 -3.59
CA ASN A 16 9.13 -1.07 -5.03
C ASN A 16 8.78 -2.28 -5.89
N ALA A 17 8.83 -3.48 -5.32
CA ALA A 17 8.57 -4.71 -6.06
C ALA A 17 8.11 -5.82 -5.11
N PHE A 18 7.39 -6.79 -5.66
CA PHE A 18 7.03 -7.99 -4.91
C PHE A 18 6.87 -9.16 -5.89
N THR A 19 6.98 -10.38 -5.35
CA THR A 19 6.97 -11.61 -6.14
C THR A 19 5.93 -12.59 -5.58
N PRO A 20 4.70 -12.60 -6.11
CA PRO A 20 3.64 -13.44 -5.57
C PRO A 20 3.69 -14.85 -6.17
N ASP A 21 4.77 -15.59 -5.93
CA ASP A 21 4.98 -16.92 -6.52
C ASP A 21 4.98 -18.05 -5.49
N ALA A 22 4.48 -17.76 -4.28
CA ALA A 22 4.36 -18.72 -3.19
C ALA A 22 5.71 -19.28 -2.70
N ASN A 23 6.79 -18.51 -2.83
CA ASN A 23 8.11 -18.92 -2.34
C ASN A 23 8.40 -18.49 -0.89
N GLY A 24 7.42 -17.84 -0.24
CA GLY A 24 7.56 -17.38 1.14
C GLY A 24 8.31 -16.07 1.30
N THR A 25 8.69 -15.41 0.21
CA THR A 25 9.44 -14.16 0.23
C THR A 25 8.76 -13.12 -0.67
N ASN A 26 8.44 -11.94 -0.09
CA ASN A 26 7.88 -10.83 -0.84
C ASN A 26 6.62 -11.20 -1.65
N GLU A 27 5.77 -12.06 -1.08
CA GLU A 27 4.57 -12.54 -1.78
C GLU A 27 3.39 -11.57 -1.73
N ILE A 28 3.41 -10.65 -0.78
CA ILE A 28 2.34 -9.68 -0.56
C ILE A 28 2.91 -8.28 -0.65
N PHE A 29 2.29 -7.45 -1.47
CA PHE A 29 2.62 -6.02 -1.49
C PHE A 29 1.84 -5.34 -0.39
N LYS A 30 2.54 -4.77 0.56
CA LYS A 30 1.95 -4.18 1.75
C LYS A 30 2.68 -2.90 2.12
N CYS A 31 1.92 -1.93 2.58
CA CYS A 31 2.48 -0.71 3.16
C CYS A 31 2.93 -0.97 4.59
N TYR A 32 4.06 -0.42 4.97
CA TYR A 32 4.58 -0.47 6.33
C TYR A 32 4.60 0.93 6.92
N GLY A 33 4.11 1.08 8.13
CA GLY A 33 4.08 2.39 8.74
C GLY A 33 3.74 2.36 10.20
N LEU A 34 4.06 3.47 10.88
CA LEU A 34 3.78 3.69 12.30
C LEU A 34 3.08 5.03 12.45
N ASN A 35 2.24 5.13 13.48
CA ASN A 35 1.55 6.36 13.85
C ASN A 35 0.61 6.87 12.75
N ILE A 36 -0.07 5.91 12.08
CA ILE A 36 -1.04 6.21 11.02
C ILE A 36 -2.44 6.03 11.59
N GLU A 37 -3.24 7.09 11.56
CA GLU A 37 -4.63 7.06 12.07
C GLU A 37 -5.59 6.53 11.01
N ASP A 38 -5.50 7.03 9.78
CA ASP A 38 -6.35 6.60 8.69
C ASP A 38 -5.50 6.20 7.49
N PHE A 39 -5.96 5.17 6.80
CA PHE A 39 -5.22 4.56 5.69
C PHE A 39 -6.20 4.08 4.62
N ARG A 40 -5.84 4.33 3.35
CA ARG A 40 -6.51 3.74 2.20
C ARG A 40 -5.48 3.56 1.10
N MET A 41 -5.41 2.36 0.52
CA MET A 41 -4.52 2.06 -0.60
C MET A 41 -5.35 1.56 -1.78
N GLU A 42 -5.06 2.10 -2.95
CA GLU A 42 -5.68 1.69 -4.21
C GLU A 42 -4.59 1.32 -5.19
N ILE A 43 -4.75 0.21 -5.88
CA ILE A 43 -3.77 -0.27 -6.86
C ILE A 43 -4.47 -0.38 -8.22
N TYR A 44 -3.83 0.21 -9.24
CA TYR A 44 -4.36 0.28 -10.59
C TYR A 44 -3.37 -0.31 -11.60
N THR A 45 -3.91 -0.86 -12.67
CA THR A 45 -3.08 -1.24 -13.82
C THR A 45 -2.57 0.04 -14.49
N ARG A 46 -1.62 -0.12 -15.43
CA ARG A 46 -1.12 1.00 -16.23
C ARG A 46 -2.23 1.67 -17.06
N TRP A 47 -3.32 0.96 -17.31
CA TRP A 47 -4.46 1.49 -18.06
C TRP A 47 -5.53 2.11 -17.17
N GLY A 48 -5.31 2.17 -15.87
CA GLY A 48 -6.23 2.80 -14.94
C GLY A 48 -7.32 1.89 -14.39
N GLU A 49 -7.22 0.57 -14.58
CA GLU A 49 -8.18 -0.36 -14.00
C GLU A 49 -7.82 -0.64 -12.54
N LEU A 50 -8.79 -0.48 -11.64
CA LEU A 50 -8.60 -0.77 -10.22
C LEU A 50 -8.53 -2.28 -10.02
N VAL A 51 -7.45 -2.75 -9.39
CA VAL A 51 -7.25 -4.18 -9.10
C VAL A 51 -7.23 -4.51 -7.62
N PHE A 52 -7.11 -3.51 -6.74
CA PHE A 52 -7.11 -3.75 -5.31
C PHE A 52 -7.38 -2.47 -4.52
N VAL A 53 -8.11 -2.61 -3.42
CA VAL A 53 -8.37 -1.53 -2.46
C VAL A 53 -8.23 -2.12 -1.06
N SER A 54 -7.56 -1.40 -0.17
CA SER A 54 -7.49 -1.75 1.24
C SER A 54 -7.64 -0.50 2.10
N ASN A 55 -8.42 -0.61 3.17
CA ASN A 55 -8.53 0.43 4.19
C ASN A 55 -7.79 0.04 5.47
N ASP A 56 -7.05 -1.06 5.43
CA ASP A 56 -6.29 -1.60 6.55
C ASP A 56 -4.84 -1.77 6.12
N ILE A 57 -3.93 -1.09 6.82
CA ILE A 57 -2.51 -1.12 6.49
C ILE A 57 -1.92 -2.54 6.58
N ASP A 58 -2.54 -3.41 7.39
CA ASP A 58 -2.07 -4.78 7.55
C ASP A 58 -2.58 -5.73 6.46
N VAL A 59 -3.48 -5.26 5.60
CA VAL A 59 -4.01 -6.06 4.49
C VAL A 59 -3.34 -5.61 3.20
N GLY A 60 -2.51 -6.46 2.63
CA GLY A 60 -1.78 -6.19 1.40
C GLY A 60 -2.34 -6.93 0.19
N TRP A 61 -1.79 -6.64 -0.98
CA TRP A 61 -2.22 -7.19 -2.26
C TRP A 61 -1.38 -8.42 -2.60
N ASN A 62 -2.07 -9.51 -2.99
CA ASN A 62 -1.41 -10.78 -3.32
C ASN A 62 -1.16 -10.98 -4.83
N GLY A 63 -1.38 -9.96 -5.63
CA GLY A 63 -1.20 -10.04 -7.08
C GLY A 63 -2.40 -10.56 -7.84
N LYS A 64 -3.48 -10.89 -7.15
CA LYS A 64 -4.74 -11.31 -7.78
C LYS A 64 -5.76 -10.18 -7.68
N LYS A 65 -6.63 -10.08 -8.66
CA LYS A 65 -7.64 -9.03 -8.67
C LYS A 65 -8.50 -9.13 -7.41
N PHE A 66 -8.48 -8.10 -6.57
CA PHE A 66 -9.15 -8.00 -5.28
C PHE A 66 -8.84 -9.17 -4.33
N ASN A 67 -7.63 -9.76 -4.44
CA ASN A 67 -7.16 -10.88 -3.61
C ASN A 67 -8.05 -12.12 -3.65
N GLU A 68 -8.86 -12.29 -4.69
CA GLU A 68 -9.75 -13.44 -4.83
C GLU A 68 -9.03 -14.58 -5.52
N SER A 69 -9.11 -15.79 -4.92
CA SER A 69 -8.38 -16.96 -5.41
C SER A 69 -8.88 -17.46 -6.76
N ASP A 70 -10.12 -17.19 -7.12
CA ASP A 70 -10.73 -17.57 -8.38
C ASP A 70 -10.58 -16.52 -9.48
N ARG A 71 -9.95 -15.38 -9.15
CA ARG A 71 -9.71 -14.31 -10.11
C ARG A 71 -8.40 -14.55 -10.84
N GLU A 72 -8.33 -14.00 -12.05
CA GLU A 72 -7.13 -14.07 -12.85
C GLU A 72 -5.95 -13.41 -12.13
N VAL A 73 -4.80 -14.07 -12.19
CA VAL A 73 -3.56 -13.55 -11.62
C VAL A 73 -3.08 -12.40 -12.48
N SER A 74 -2.73 -11.30 -11.82
CA SER A 74 -2.22 -10.10 -12.50
C SER A 74 -0.92 -10.40 -13.21
N GLN A 75 -0.73 -9.77 -14.35
CA GLN A 75 0.46 -9.94 -15.16
C GLN A 75 1.66 -9.26 -14.51
N MET A 76 2.86 -9.76 -14.84
CA MET A 76 4.11 -9.10 -14.48
C MET A 76 4.16 -7.74 -15.17
N ASP A 77 4.13 -6.67 -14.38
CA ASP A 77 4.09 -5.30 -14.89
C ASP A 77 4.32 -4.33 -13.73
N VAL A 78 4.33 -3.07 -14.06
CA VAL A 78 4.36 -1.97 -13.09
C VAL A 78 2.94 -1.49 -12.85
N TYR A 79 2.56 -1.42 -11.58
CA TYR A 79 1.23 -1.00 -11.15
C TYR A 79 1.30 0.33 -10.44
N ALA A 80 0.30 1.17 -10.65
CA ALA A 80 0.20 2.44 -9.96
C ALA A 80 -0.46 2.22 -8.59
N VAL A 81 0.14 2.80 -7.57
CA VAL A 81 -0.35 2.72 -6.19
C VAL A 81 -0.67 4.11 -5.72
N VAL A 82 -1.88 4.30 -5.20
CA VAL A 82 -2.29 5.56 -4.59
C VAL A 82 -2.62 5.27 -3.14
N VAL A 83 -1.97 5.99 -2.24
CA VAL A 83 -2.19 5.81 -0.80
C VAL A 83 -2.65 7.12 -0.21
N TYR A 84 -3.71 7.06 0.60
CA TYR A 84 -4.20 8.16 1.39
C TYR A 84 -3.94 7.85 2.85
N VAL A 85 -3.19 8.72 3.52
CA VAL A 85 -2.83 8.54 4.93
C VAL A 85 -2.97 9.84 5.68
N ARG A 86 -3.22 9.74 6.98
CA ARG A 86 -3.07 10.86 7.91
C ARG A 86 -2.67 10.34 9.27
N ASP A 87 -1.95 11.17 10.01
CA ASP A 87 -1.43 10.81 11.33
C ASP A 87 -2.41 11.15 12.45
N ASN A 88 -3.36 12.06 12.22
CA ASN A 88 -4.42 12.32 13.18
C ASN A 88 -5.66 12.87 12.45
N LYS A 89 -6.82 12.81 13.09
CA LYS A 89 -8.10 13.17 12.47
C LYS A 89 -8.28 14.66 12.22
N GLU A 90 -7.43 15.49 12.81
CA GLU A 90 -7.51 16.93 12.62
C GLU A 90 -6.77 17.38 11.36
N MET A 91 -5.96 16.51 10.77
CA MET A 91 -5.18 16.82 9.58
C MET A 91 -5.86 16.27 8.32
N PRO A 92 -5.67 16.93 7.18
CA PRO A 92 -6.19 16.38 5.92
C PRO A 92 -5.45 15.11 5.53
N MET A 93 -6.13 14.26 4.75
CA MET A 93 -5.50 13.08 4.18
C MET A 93 -4.41 13.51 3.21
N ARG A 94 -3.24 12.87 3.31
CA ARG A 94 -2.16 13.04 2.34
C ARG A 94 -2.30 11.99 1.26
N ARG A 95 -2.13 12.41 0.03
CA ARG A 95 -2.09 11.49 -1.11
C ARG A 95 -0.63 11.21 -1.46
N ILE A 96 -0.28 9.94 -1.56
CA ILE A 96 1.05 9.49 -1.94
C ILE A 96 0.91 8.64 -3.20
N ASP A 97 1.59 9.04 -4.26
CA ASP A 97 1.64 8.28 -5.51
C ASP A 97 2.91 7.44 -5.53
N HIS A 98 2.75 6.17 -5.87
CA HIS A 98 3.84 5.20 -5.85
C HIS A 98 3.66 4.22 -7.01
N ARG A 99 4.68 3.46 -7.29
CA ARG A 99 4.64 2.39 -8.29
C ARG A 99 5.24 1.14 -7.69
N VAL A 100 4.63 0.00 -8.01
CA VAL A 100 5.15 -1.29 -7.59
C VAL A 100 5.30 -2.18 -8.81
N THR A 101 6.42 -2.92 -8.88
CA THR A 101 6.67 -3.89 -9.93
C THR A 101 6.29 -5.28 -9.42
N LEU A 102 5.38 -5.94 -10.11
CA LEU A 102 5.05 -7.33 -9.84
C LEU A 102 5.97 -8.20 -10.69
N VAL A 103 6.78 -9.01 -10.04
CA VAL A 103 7.77 -9.90 -10.68
C VAL A 103 7.37 -11.34 -10.41
N ARG A 104 7.45 -12.18 -11.44
CA ARG A 104 7.18 -13.61 -11.30
C ARG A 104 8.40 -14.44 -11.60
#